data_f6148801d2a78981618e054f47668ed2
#
_entry.id   f6148801d2a78981618e054f47668ed2
#
_cell.length_a   1.000
_cell.length_b   1.000
_cell.length_c   1.000
_cell.angle_alpha   90.00
_cell.angle_beta   90.00
_cell.angle_gamma   90.00
#
_symmetry.space_group_name_H-M   'P 1'
#
loop_
_entity.id
_entity.type
_entity.pdbx_description
1 polymer ?
#
loop_
_entity_poly.entity_id
_entity_poly.type
_entity_poly.pdbx_seq_one_letter_code
_entity_poly.pdbx_strand_id
1 'polypeptide(L)'
;LAGTTYGRQDWLSPDLQNVDVSKTIRLFPHQILGEGHFVAKVQRVSGENGVFKSAVFNPVPKNIEKQWLEFSRATFSRQPFQDMQLTMFGEKLFAVPEKVPNLRGLKALRTGVWLGGFE
;
A
#
# COMPACT_ATOMS: atom_id res chain seq x y z
N LEU A 1 8.23 16.41 -7.24
CA LEU A 1 9.22 15.98 -6.25
C LEU A 1 10.62 16.11 -6.87
N ALA A 2 11.56 16.77 -6.18
CA ALA A 2 12.95 16.84 -6.63
C ALA A 2 13.53 15.41 -6.71
N GLY A 3 14.32 15.13 -7.76
CA GLY A 3 14.94 13.80 -7.96
C GLY A 3 14.03 12.72 -8.54
N THR A 4 12.81 13.06 -8.98
CA THR A 4 11.95 12.10 -9.70
C THR A 4 12.23 12.14 -11.19
N THR A 5 12.30 10.97 -11.80
CA THR A 5 12.38 10.79 -13.26
C THR A 5 11.17 10.01 -13.72
N TYR A 6 10.51 10.49 -14.76
CA TYR A 6 9.41 9.76 -15.40
C TYR A 6 9.92 8.56 -16.20
N GLY A 7 9.04 7.62 -16.45
CA GLY A 7 9.36 6.47 -17.27
C GLY A 7 9.79 6.86 -18.68
N ARG A 8 10.77 6.16 -19.20
CA ARG A 8 11.35 6.41 -20.52
C ARG A 8 10.89 5.34 -21.48
N GLN A 9 10.19 5.78 -22.53
CA GLN A 9 9.64 4.90 -23.56
C GLN A 9 10.75 4.15 -24.33
N ASP A 10 11.90 4.80 -24.53
CA ASP A 10 13.06 4.23 -25.21
C ASP A 10 13.76 3.10 -24.43
N TRP A 11 13.39 2.87 -23.17
CA TRP A 11 13.89 1.77 -22.34
C TRP A 11 12.99 0.53 -22.38
N LEU A 12 11.85 0.60 -23.04
CA LEU A 12 10.96 -0.53 -23.18
C LEU A 12 11.47 -1.51 -24.23
N SER A 13 11.24 -2.79 -23.97
CA SER A 13 11.40 -3.84 -24.97
C SER A 13 10.50 -3.57 -26.19
N PRO A 14 10.92 -3.94 -27.41
CA PRO A 14 10.15 -3.69 -28.63
C PRO A 14 8.70 -4.19 -28.59
N ASP A 15 8.43 -5.27 -27.90
CA ASP A 15 7.10 -5.86 -27.72
C ASP A 15 6.20 -5.07 -26.75
N LEU A 16 6.77 -4.13 -25.96
CA LEU A 16 6.07 -3.30 -24.99
C LEU A 16 5.92 -1.82 -25.40
N GLN A 17 6.25 -1.47 -26.64
CA GLN A 17 6.21 -0.08 -27.11
C GLN A 17 4.80 0.56 -27.10
N ASN A 18 3.75 -0.25 -27.01
CA ASN A 18 2.37 0.20 -26.86
C ASN A 18 1.99 0.57 -25.41
N VAL A 19 2.88 0.36 -24.44
CA VAL A 19 2.63 0.69 -23.03
C VAL A 19 3.09 2.12 -22.76
N ASP A 20 2.19 2.98 -22.31
CA ASP A 20 2.52 4.34 -21.88
C ASP A 20 3.16 4.34 -20.49
N VAL A 21 4.47 4.55 -20.44
CA VAL A 21 5.23 4.63 -19.18
C VAL A 21 5.48 6.06 -18.71
N SER A 22 5.02 7.07 -19.44
CA SER A 22 5.22 8.49 -19.06
C SER A 22 4.66 8.85 -17.69
N LYS A 23 3.67 8.07 -17.21
CA LYS A 23 3.01 8.25 -15.89
C LYS A 23 3.63 7.41 -14.78
N THR A 24 4.67 6.65 -15.07
CA THR A 24 5.42 5.95 -14.03
C THR A 24 6.52 6.85 -13.46
N ILE A 25 6.94 6.58 -12.24
CA ILE A 25 7.96 7.35 -11.54
C ILE A 25 9.10 6.43 -11.15
N ARG A 26 10.32 6.87 -11.41
CA ARG A 26 11.54 6.23 -10.94
C ARG A 26 12.33 7.19 -10.07
N LEU A 27 12.75 6.69 -8.92
CA LEU A 27 13.64 7.37 -8.00
C LEU A 27 15.02 6.70 -8.12
N PHE A 28 16.02 7.43 -8.55
CA PHE A 28 17.38 6.91 -8.69
C PHE A 28 18.22 7.27 -7.45
N PRO A 29 19.01 6.33 -6.88
CA PRO A 29 19.81 6.59 -5.69
C PRO A 29 20.78 7.76 -5.82
N HIS A 30 21.27 8.04 -7.04
CA HIS A 30 22.18 9.16 -7.30
C HIS A 30 21.48 10.53 -7.39
N GLN A 31 20.13 10.55 -7.39
CA GLN A 31 19.33 11.77 -7.49
C GLN A 31 18.56 12.09 -6.21
N ILE A 32 18.49 11.15 -5.27
CA ILE A 32 17.78 11.29 -4.01
C ILE A 32 18.63 10.78 -2.85
N LEU A 33 18.37 11.30 -1.65
CA LEU A 33 18.92 10.72 -0.42
C LEU A 33 18.06 9.52 -0.04
N GLY A 34 18.51 8.31 -0.37
CA GLY A 34 17.80 7.07 -0.07
C GLY A 34 17.97 6.01 -1.15
N GLU A 35 17.17 4.96 -1.02
CA GLU A 35 17.16 3.85 -1.98
C GLU A 35 16.37 4.22 -3.23
N GLY A 36 16.72 3.56 -4.35
CA GLY A 36 15.98 3.69 -5.59
C GLY A 36 14.64 2.96 -5.54
N HIS A 37 13.60 3.60 -6.06
CA HIS A 37 12.26 3.02 -6.13
C HIS A 37 11.65 3.19 -7.51
N PHE A 38 10.76 2.28 -7.86
CA PHE A 38 9.89 2.39 -9.02
C PHE A 38 8.44 2.37 -8.57
N VAL A 39 7.65 3.32 -9.07
CA VAL A 39 6.23 3.43 -8.76
C VAL A 39 5.43 3.48 -10.05
N ALA A 40 4.46 2.59 -10.18
CA ALA A 40 3.48 2.59 -11.25
C ALA A 40 2.09 2.33 -10.68
N LYS A 41 1.10 3.13 -11.10
CA LYS A 41 -0.31 2.88 -10.82
C LYS A 41 -0.94 2.36 -12.09
N VAL A 42 -1.48 1.16 -12.03
CA VAL A 42 -2.19 0.53 -13.15
C VAL A 42 -3.68 0.46 -12.88
N GLN A 43 -4.47 0.65 -13.92
CA GLN A 43 -5.92 0.53 -13.86
C GLN A 43 -6.40 -0.36 -15.00
N ARG A 44 -7.23 -1.35 -14.68
CA ARG A 44 -7.93 -2.14 -15.69
C ARG A 44 -9.03 -1.29 -16.30
N VAL A 45 -8.99 -1.10 -17.62
CA VAL A 45 -9.93 -0.23 -18.33
C VAL A 45 -11.08 -1.00 -19.01
N SER A 46 -10.96 -2.33 -19.16
CA SER A 46 -11.95 -3.17 -19.83
C SER A 46 -11.97 -4.59 -19.27
N GLY A 47 -12.98 -5.36 -19.62
CA GLY A 47 -13.21 -6.75 -19.24
C GLY A 47 -14.37 -6.90 -18.24
N GLU A 48 -14.82 -8.13 -18.03
CA GLU A 48 -15.92 -8.43 -17.11
C GLU A 48 -15.56 -8.08 -15.66
N ASN A 49 -16.49 -7.46 -14.96
CA ASN A 49 -16.36 -7.24 -13.52
C ASN A 49 -16.65 -8.57 -12.82
N GLY A 50 -15.61 -9.24 -12.36
CA GLY A 50 -15.77 -10.39 -11.48
C GLY A 50 -16.40 -9.99 -10.15
N VAL A 51 -17.03 -10.95 -9.47
CA VAL A 51 -17.55 -10.74 -8.12
C VAL A 51 -16.37 -10.44 -7.19
N PHE A 52 -16.35 -9.21 -6.68
CA PHE A 52 -15.35 -8.79 -5.72
C PHE A 52 -15.67 -9.39 -4.35
N LYS A 53 -14.84 -10.31 -3.90
CA LYS A 53 -14.89 -10.80 -2.51
C LYS A 53 -13.89 -10.01 -1.70
N SER A 54 -14.37 -9.32 -0.69
CA SER A 54 -13.48 -8.62 0.26
C SER A 54 -12.68 -9.61 1.09
N ALA A 55 -11.47 -9.22 1.47
CA ALA A 55 -10.71 -9.94 2.46
C ALA A 55 -11.44 -9.88 3.82
N VAL A 56 -11.35 -10.99 4.56
CA VAL A 56 -11.79 -11.03 5.96
C VAL A 56 -10.55 -10.96 6.82
N PHE A 57 -10.50 -9.98 7.68
CA PHE A 57 -9.39 -9.80 8.63
C PHE A 57 -9.82 -10.19 10.04
N ASN A 58 -8.89 -10.69 10.80
CA ASN A 58 -9.13 -11.00 12.21
C ASN A 58 -9.35 -9.70 13.00
N PRO A 59 -10.34 -9.66 13.91
CA PRO A 59 -10.53 -8.51 14.78
C PRO A 59 -9.30 -8.31 15.69
N VAL A 60 -8.97 -7.06 15.95
CA VAL A 60 -7.90 -6.71 16.88
C VAL A 60 -8.41 -6.91 18.31
N PRO A 61 -7.59 -7.46 19.22
CA PRO A 61 -7.92 -7.51 20.64
C PRO A 61 -8.21 -6.10 21.20
N LYS A 62 -9.25 -5.99 22.04
CA LYS A 62 -9.72 -4.68 22.55
C LYS A 62 -8.64 -3.89 23.32
N ASN A 63 -7.75 -4.59 24.01
CA ASN A 63 -6.62 -3.97 24.71
C ASN A 63 -5.64 -3.31 23.73
N ILE A 64 -5.33 -3.95 22.60
CA ILE A 64 -4.45 -3.42 21.55
C ILE A 64 -5.12 -2.23 20.84
N GLU A 65 -6.40 -2.37 20.51
CA GLU A 65 -7.17 -1.27 19.92
C GLU A 65 -7.17 -0.04 20.83
N LYS A 66 -7.39 -0.23 22.15
CA LYS A 66 -7.36 0.83 23.15
C LYS A 66 -5.98 1.50 23.21
N GLN A 67 -4.90 0.73 23.28
CA GLN A 67 -3.53 1.27 23.28
C GLN A 67 -3.22 2.08 22.01
N TRP A 68 -3.65 1.59 20.85
CA TRP A 68 -3.50 2.35 19.60
C TRP A 68 -4.27 3.66 19.63
N LEU A 69 -5.52 3.66 20.10
CA LEU A 69 -6.34 4.86 20.19
C LEU A 69 -5.74 5.89 21.17
N GLU A 70 -5.23 5.46 22.31
CA GLU A 70 -4.56 6.33 23.29
C GLU A 70 -3.29 6.94 22.69
N PHE A 71 -2.42 6.11 22.08
CA PHE A 71 -1.20 6.57 21.40
C PHE A 71 -1.52 7.54 20.26
N SER A 72 -2.47 7.20 19.41
CA SER A 72 -2.80 8.03 18.25
C SER A 72 -3.37 9.39 18.64
N ARG A 73 -4.19 9.45 19.69
CA ARG A 73 -4.72 10.72 20.25
C ARG A 73 -3.64 11.60 20.87
N ALA A 74 -2.65 10.99 21.50
CA ALA A 74 -1.55 11.71 22.12
C ALA A 74 -0.53 12.23 21.09
N THR A 75 -0.39 11.54 19.95
CA THR A 75 0.71 11.76 19.00
C THR A 75 0.29 12.59 17.79
N PHE A 76 -0.93 12.40 17.28
CA PHE A 76 -1.37 13.02 16.03
C PHE A 76 -2.40 14.11 16.27
N SER A 77 -2.24 15.26 15.62
CA SER A 77 -3.21 16.36 15.65
C SER A 77 -4.54 16.03 14.98
N ARG A 78 -4.54 15.04 14.07
CA ARG A 78 -5.73 14.44 13.45
C ARG A 78 -5.62 12.93 13.58
N GLN A 79 -6.74 12.26 13.83
CA GLN A 79 -6.76 10.80 13.89
C GLN A 79 -6.38 10.23 12.51
N PRO A 80 -5.26 9.52 12.39
CA PRO A 80 -4.90 8.86 11.15
C PRO A 80 -5.76 7.61 10.93
N PHE A 81 -5.97 7.25 9.67
CA PHE A 81 -6.60 5.98 9.28
C PHE A 81 -8.05 5.77 9.77
N GLN A 82 -8.84 6.86 9.91
CA GLN A 82 -10.24 6.78 10.36
C GLN A 82 -11.12 5.91 9.45
N ASP A 83 -10.83 5.91 8.14
CA ASP A 83 -11.56 5.14 7.12
C ASP A 83 -10.95 3.76 6.88
N MET A 84 -10.12 3.29 7.81
CA MET A 84 -9.45 2.01 7.73
C MET A 84 -9.84 1.11 8.91
N GLN A 85 -9.84 -0.19 8.67
CA GLN A 85 -9.99 -1.17 9.73
C GLN A 85 -8.62 -1.59 10.26
N LEU A 86 -8.58 -1.88 11.56
CA LEU A 86 -7.37 -2.41 12.19
C LEU A 86 -7.35 -3.93 12.10
N THR A 87 -6.18 -4.49 11.91
CA THR A 87 -5.95 -5.94 11.92
C THR A 87 -4.58 -6.29 12.46
N MET A 88 -4.43 -7.52 12.94
CA MET A 88 -3.17 -8.06 13.42
C MET A 88 -2.62 -9.12 12.46
N PHE A 89 -1.30 -9.06 12.21
CA PHE A 89 -0.53 -10.14 11.62
C PHE A 89 0.60 -10.51 12.58
N GLY A 90 0.42 -11.60 13.32
CA GLY A 90 1.25 -11.91 14.47
C GLY A 90 1.15 -10.79 15.50
N GLU A 91 2.28 -10.28 15.97
CA GLU A 91 2.37 -9.19 16.96
C GLU A 91 2.36 -7.79 16.32
N LYS A 92 2.07 -7.70 15.02
CA LYS A 92 2.12 -6.43 14.29
C LYS A 92 0.71 -5.93 13.96
N LEU A 93 0.45 -4.68 14.31
CA LEU A 93 -0.79 -3.97 14.01
C LEU A 93 -0.70 -3.27 12.65
N PHE A 94 -1.74 -3.40 11.87
CA PHE A 94 -1.89 -2.76 10.55
C PHE A 94 -3.22 -2.03 10.45
N ALA A 95 -3.20 -0.90 9.71
CA ALA A 95 -4.41 -0.27 9.18
C ALA A 95 -4.59 -0.72 7.72
N VAL A 96 -5.76 -1.24 7.40
CA VAL A 96 -6.11 -1.74 6.06
C VAL A 96 -7.39 -1.07 5.57
N PRO A 97 -7.54 -0.76 4.28
CA PRO A 97 -8.78 -0.23 3.74
C PRO A 97 -9.95 -1.19 4.01
N GLU A 98 -11.16 -0.67 4.20
CA GLU A 98 -12.35 -1.51 4.40
C GLU A 98 -12.60 -2.47 3.23
N LYS A 99 -12.29 -2.03 2.02
CA LYS A 99 -12.48 -2.81 0.80
C LYS A 99 -11.13 -3.26 0.25
N VAL A 100 -10.62 -4.35 0.78
CA VAL A 100 -9.42 -5.01 0.26
C VAL A 100 -9.84 -6.27 -0.49
N PRO A 101 -9.33 -6.51 -1.71
CA PRO A 101 -9.60 -7.75 -2.42
C PRO A 101 -9.09 -8.95 -1.62
N ASN A 102 -9.78 -10.09 -1.75
CA ASN A 102 -9.29 -11.33 -1.19
C ASN A 102 -7.99 -11.72 -1.92
N LEU A 103 -6.88 -11.67 -1.21
CA LEU A 103 -5.56 -11.97 -1.72
C LEU A 103 -5.18 -13.46 -1.57
N ARG A 104 -6.14 -14.33 -1.26
CA ARG A 104 -5.91 -15.77 -1.12
C ARG A 104 -5.33 -16.34 -2.42
N GLY A 105 -4.22 -17.04 -2.30
CA GLY A 105 -3.47 -17.56 -3.46
C GLY A 105 -2.39 -16.62 -4.01
N LEU A 106 -2.33 -15.37 -3.53
CA LEU A 106 -1.24 -14.45 -3.84
C LEU A 106 -0.26 -14.40 -2.66
N LYS A 107 1.03 -14.26 -2.98
CA LYS A 107 2.07 -14.01 -1.97
C LYS A 107 2.04 -12.51 -1.59
N ALA A 108 1.07 -12.13 -0.76
CA ALA A 108 1.02 -10.77 -0.21
C ALA A 108 1.98 -10.67 0.98
N LEU A 109 3.01 -9.83 0.87
CA LEU A 109 3.97 -9.61 1.96
C LEU A 109 3.42 -8.67 3.03
N ARG A 110 2.63 -7.69 2.63
CA ARG A 110 1.97 -6.71 3.51
C ARG A 110 0.64 -6.30 2.91
N THR A 111 -0.36 -6.14 3.77
CA THR A 111 -1.69 -5.67 3.38
C THR A 111 -2.02 -4.48 4.26
N GLY A 112 -1.80 -3.27 3.75
CA GLY A 112 -2.06 -2.04 4.49
C GLY A 112 -0.81 -1.38 5.08
N VAL A 113 -1.02 -0.44 5.98
CA VAL A 113 0.02 0.36 6.64
C VAL A 113 0.39 -0.28 7.96
N TRP A 114 1.66 -0.57 8.17
CA TRP A 114 2.15 -1.04 9.46
C TRP A 114 2.15 0.12 10.47
N LEU A 115 1.47 -0.07 11.60
CA LEU A 115 1.31 0.93 12.65
C LEU A 115 2.29 0.73 13.81
N GLY A 116 2.62 -0.51 14.12
CA GLY A 116 3.54 -0.84 15.21
C GLY A 116 3.55 -2.32 15.56
N GLY A 117 4.44 -2.69 16.46
CA GLY A 117 4.49 -4.02 17.08
C GLY A 117 4.08 -3.94 18.55
N PHE A 118 3.55 -5.03 19.06
CA PHE A 118 3.21 -5.23 20.47
C PHE A 118 3.97 -6.46 20.96
N GLU A 119 4.77 -6.27 21.98
CA GLU A 119 5.49 -7.31 22.72
C GLU A 119 4.75 -7.65 24.01
#